data_55cc4fc9aa8d80fa3646f0e1006625b8
#
_entry.id   55cc4fc9aa8d80fa3646f0e1006625b8
#
_cell.length_a   1.000
_cell.length_b   1.000
_cell.length_c   1.000
_cell.angle_alpha   90.00
_cell.angle_beta   90.00
_cell.angle_gamma   90.00
#
_symmetry.space_group_name_H-M   'P 1'
#
loop_
_entity.id
_entity.type
_entity.pdbx_description
1 polymer ?
#
loop_
_entity_poly.entity_id
_entity_poly.type
_entity_poly.pdbx_seq_one_letter_code
_entity_poly.pdbx_strand_id
1 'polypeptide(L)'
;KVTGKVLNPDAPWTANKANYDAVPTPGLTGYYADKGSVASKTVTQENLEETVTYKPLGNLVPKPETPNDPNFPSTPGVKYPNDPTDPTKPGKPVVPDVPGYKPYLPDPKDPSKPGQPVEPGKELPNLPTNPGDDTPIIYVPIVNDVKKPTKQTVKFEGAGDKTPGDNVQDDFTFTGKENKASGTTTWTEKSHTYGKVSVPVIPGYYADKTEAGGKTVTPENPEATDTVTYKPLGNLVPKPEKPNDPNFPSTPEVKYPNDPTDPGKPGKPVVPDV
;
A
#
# COMPACT_ATOMS: atom_id res chain seq x y z
N LYS A 1 -56.82 38.29 -35.50
CA LYS A 1 -55.97 38.45 -36.70
C LYS A 1 -56.50 39.62 -37.44
N VAL A 2 -55.81 40.73 -37.38
CA VAL A 2 -56.10 41.92 -38.20
C VAL A 2 -55.66 41.54 -39.62
N THR A 3 -56.47 41.82 -40.59
CA THR A 3 -56.43 41.44 -42.00
C THR A 3 -55.28 42.07 -42.78
N GLY A 4 -54.16 42.46 -42.15
CA GLY A 4 -52.99 43.11 -42.80
C GLY A 4 -53.30 44.48 -43.41
N LYS A 5 -54.50 45.04 -43.18
CA LYS A 5 -54.86 46.33 -43.67
C LYS A 5 -54.39 47.41 -42.74
N VAL A 6 -53.52 48.28 -43.18
CA VAL A 6 -53.08 49.45 -42.43
C VAL A 6 -54.30 50.31 -42.08
N LEU A 7 -54.67 50.39 -40.81
CA LEU A 7 -55.86 51.10 -40.36
C LEU A 7 -55.70 52.63 -40.42
N ASN A 8 -54.45 53.10 -40.42
CA ASN A 8 -54.13 54.51 -40.60
C ASN A 8 -52.81 54.61 -41.37
N PRO A 9 -52.87 54.91 -42.70
CA PRO A 9 -51.68 54.98 -43.54
C PRO A 9 -50.75 56.14 -43.18
N ASP A 10 -51.23 57.15 -42.45
CA ASP A 10 -50.45 58.33 -42.05
C ASP A 10 -49.88 58.24 -40.66
N ALA A 11 -50.15 57.15 -39.95
CA ALA A 11 -49.59 56.88 -38.64
C ALA A 11 -48.58 55.74 -38.71
N PRO A 12 -47.34 55.98 -38.42
CA PRO A 12 -46.34 54.92 -38.41
C PRO A 12 -46.68 53.86 -37.34
N TRP A 13 -46.21 52.63 -37.56
CA TRP A 13 -46.33 51.54 -36.60
C TRP A 13 -45.93 51.97 -35.22
N THR A 14 -46.78 51.75 -34.24
CA THR A 14 -46.42 51.89 -32.80
C THR A 14 -46.27 50.48 -32.23
N ALA A 15 -45.09 50.14 -31.76
CA ALA A 15 -44.84 48.92 -31.00
C ALA A 15 -45.37 49.13 -29.58
N ASN A 16 -46.03 48.15 -29.01
CA ASN A 16 -46.44 48.15 -27.59
C ASN A 16 -45.24 48.18 -26.65
N LYS A 17 -44.04 47.70 -27.12
CA LYS A 17 -42.74 47.77 -26.43
C LYS A 17 -41.73 48.37 -27.39
N ALA A 18 -40.83 49.21 -26.89
CA ALA A 18 -39.74 49.80 -27.67
C ALA A 18 -38.58 48.82 -27.85
N ASN A 19 -38.50 47.81 -27.02
CA ASN A 19 -37.42 46.77 -27.03
C ASN A 19 -38.00 45.39 -26.78
N TYR A 20 -37.36 44.37 -27.35
CA TYR A 20 -37.44 43.01 -26.85
C TYR A 20 -36.62 42.87 -25.58
N ASP A 21 -37.16 42.18 -24.58
CA ASP A 21 -36.42 41.90 -23.32
C ASP A 21 -35.25 40.92 -23.60
N ALA A 22 -34.23 40.97 -22.75
CA ALA A 22 -33.15 39.97 -22.80
C ALA A 22 -33.73 38.57 -22.51
N VAL A 23 -33.23 37.56 -23.22
CA VAL A 23 -33.65 36.18 -23.05
C VAL A 23 -32.49 35.40 -22.50
N PRO A 24 -32.58 34.83 -21.29
CA PRO A 24 -31.52 33.98 -20.71
C PRO A 24 -31.34 32.69 -21.56
N THR A 25 -30.12 32.29 -21.78
CA THR A 25 -29.78 31.04 -22.47
C THR A 25 -30.08 29.86 -21.54
N PRO A 26 -30.91 28.89 -21.98
CA PRO A 26 -31.16 27.71 -21.17
C PRO A 26 -29.93 26.81 -21.10
N GLY A 27 -29.69 26.16 -19.93
CA GLY A 27 -28.65 25.14 -19.76
C GLY A 27 -29.01 23.89 -20.55
N LEU A 28 -28.04 23.32 -21.28
CA LEU A 28 -28.16 22.05 -21.98
C LEU A 28 -27.17 21.06 -21.42
N THR A 29 -27.65 19.94 -20.88
CA THR A 29 -26.81 18.93 -20.21
C THR A 29 -25.68 18.44 -21.11
N GLY A 30 -24.43 18.54 -20.62
CA GLY A 30 -23.22 18.12 -21.32
C GLY A 30 -22.72 19.11 -22.37
N TYR A 31 -23.31 20.29 -22.47
CA TYR A 31 -22.91 21.36 -23.40
C TYR A 31 -22.77 22.69 -22.67
N TYR A 32 -21.93 23.57 -23.19
CA TYR A 32 -21.86 24.97 -22.80
C TYR A 32 -22.27 25.86 -23.97
N ALA A 33 -22.86 27.00 -23.66
CA ALA A 33 -23.28 27.97 -24.64
C ALA A 33 -22.21 29.03 -24.89
N ASP A 34 -22.18 29.62 -26.09
CA ASP A 34 -21.27 30.72 -26.42
C ASP A 34 -21.67 32.05 -25.73
N LYS A 35 -22.90 32.17 -25.26
CA LYS A 35 -23.38 33.33 -24.50
C LYS A 35 -24.44 32.94 -23.47
N GLY A 36 -24.42 33.61 -22.32
CA GLY A 36 -25.34 33.34 -21.19
C GLY A 36 -26.73 33.91 -21.37
N SER A 37 -26.88 34.86 -22.27
CA SER A 37 -28.19 35.43 -22.67
C SER A 37 -28.12 36.12 -24.03
N VAL A 38 -29.22 36.22 -24.65
CA VAL A 38 -29.41 37.12 -25.79
C VAL A 38 -29.80 38.49 -25.22
N ALA A 39 -29.04 39.54 -25.59
CA ALA A 39 -29.28 40.87 -25.08
C ALA A 39 -30.62 41.44 -25.60
N SER A 40 -31.20 42.39 -24.88
CA SER A 40 -32.37 43.14 -25.33
C SER A 40 -32.08 43.83 -26.66
N LYS A 41 -33.04 43.83 -27.54
CA LYS A 41 -32.96 44.47 -28.87
C LYS A 41 -34.05 45.48 -29.08
N THR A 42 -33.72 46.58 -29.76
CA THR A 42 -34.74 47.56 -30.18
C THR A 42 -35.62 46.93 -31.24
N VAL A 43 -36.93 47.13 -31.12
CA VAL A 43 -37.89 46.64 -32.09
C VAL A 43 -37.71 47.38 -33.42
N THR A 44 -37.63 46.63 -34.54
CA THR A 44 -37.54 47.14 -35.90
C THR A 44 -38.69 46.60 -36.73
N GLN A 45 -38.81 47.03 -37.99
CA GLN A 45 -39.78 46.51 -38.96
C GLN A 45 -39.31 45.13 -39.52
N GLU A 46 -38.04 44.78 -39.33
CA GLU A 46 -37.45 43.55 -39.84
C GLU A 46 -37.42 42.48 -38.72
N ASN A 47 -37.41 41.22 -39.14
CA ASN A 47 -37.21 40.11 -38.24
C ASN A 47 -35.80 40.20 -37.60
N LEU A 48 -35.73 40.03 -36.29
CA LEU A 48 -34.47 39.94 -35.57
C LEU A 48 -34.20 38.47 -35.24
N GLU A 49 -33.07 37.96 -35.70
CA GLU A 49 -32.60 36.61 -35.40
C GLU A 49 -31.31 36.69 -34.56
N GLU A 50 -31.22 35.85 -33.55
CA GLU A 50 -30.05 35.64 -32.74
C GLU A 50 -29.81 34.15 -32.58
N THR A 51 -28.55 33.74 -32.73
CA THR A 51 -28.15 32.35 -32.62
C THR A 51 -27.34 32.16 -31.31
N VAL A 52 -27.68 31.15 -30.56
CA VAL A 52 -26.87 30.64 -29.42
C VAL A 52 -26.29 29.30 -29.86
N THR A 53 -24.98 29.21 -29.81
CA THR A 53 -24.25 27.99 -30.21
C THR A 53 -23.85 27.20 -28.99
N TYR A 54 -24.20 25.92 -28.95
CA TYR A 54 -23.81 25.00 -27.92
C TYR A 54 -22.66 24.12 -28.41
N LYS A 55 -21.63 23.95 -27.53
CA LYS A 55 -20.49 23.07 -27.74
C LYS A 55 -20.42 22.05 -26.63
N PRO A 56 -19.91 20.83 -26.87
CA PRO A 56 -19.78 19.82 -25.83
C PRO A 56 -18.79 20.27 -24.75
N LEU A 57 -19.12 19.99 -23.50
CA LEU A 57 -18.19 20.12 -22.38
C LEU A 57 -17.10 19.07 -22.49
N GLY A 58 -15.89 19.41 -22.01
CA GLY A 58 -14.76 18.49 -21.89
C GLY A 58 -14.91 17.47 -20.77
N ASN A 59 -13.86 16.75 -20.49
CA ASN A 59 -13.81 15.67 -19.51
C ASN A 59 -12.63 15.85 -18.58
N LEU A 60 -12.75 15.33 -17.35
CA LEU A 60 -11.63 14.97 -16.52
C LEU A 60 -11.11 13.60 -16.98
N VAL A 61 -9.83 13.51 -17.39
CA VAL A 61 -9.26 12.31 -18.01
C VAL A 61 -8.19 11.70 -17.10
N PRO A 62 -8.50 10.61 -16.36
CA PRO A 62 -7.53 9.88 -15.57
C PRO A 62 -6.43 9.26 -16.42
N LYS A 63 -5.16 9.44 -16.01
CA LYS A 63 -3.98 8.85 -16.66
C LYS A 63 -2.98 8.38 -15.61
N PRO A 64 -2.35 7.21 -15.78
CA PRO A 64 -1.25 6.82 -14.90
C PRO A 64 0.00 7.68 -15.18
N GLU A 65 0.83 7.90 -14.16
CA GLU A 65 2.13 8.56 -14.29
C GLU A 65 3.04 7.82 -15.29
N THR A 66 3.08 6.49 -15.16
CA THR A 66 3.80 5.64 -16.13
C THR A 66 2.84 5.23 -17.24
N PRO A 67 3.11 5.59 -18.50
CA PRO A 67 2.28 5.15 -19.62
C PRO A 67 2.15 3.63 -19.67
N ASN A 68 0.93 3.14 -19.87
CA ASN A 68 0.60 1.70 -19.93
C ASN A 68 0.90 0.91 -18.63
N ASP A 69 0.83 1.57 -17.47
CA ASP A 69 0.92 0.85 -16.19
C ASP A 69 -0.12 -0.28 -16.14
N PRO A 70 0.31 -1.56 -16.06
CA PRO A 70 -0.60 -2.71 -16.08
C PRO A 70 -1.49 -2.79 -14.84
N ASN A 71 -1.14 -2.08 -13.77
CA ASN A 71 -1.90 -2.04 -12.52
C ASN A 71 -2.94 -0.90 -12.52
N PHE A 72 -2.84 0.05 -13.46
CA PHE A 72 -3.81 1.13 -13.54
C PHE A 72 -5.11 0.63 -14.18
N PRO A 73 -6.24 0.68 -13.46
CA PRO A 73 -7.52 0.18 -14.01
C PRO A 73 -7.98 1.06 -15.18
N SER A 74 -8.72 0.45 -16.10
CA SER A 74 -9.43 1.21 -17.13
C SER A 74 -10.43 2.17 -16.47
N THR A 75 -10.03 3.42 -16.34
CA THR A 75 -10.84 4.46 -15.70
C THR A 75 -11.40 5.39 -16.76
N PRO A 76 -12.72 5.41 -16.99
CA PRO A 76 -13.32 6.28 -18.00
C PRO A 76 -13.17 7.76 -17.61
N GLY A 77 -13.12 8.62 -18.61
CA GLY A 77 -13.21 10.07 -18.40
C GLY A 77 -14.51 10.46 -17.70
N VAL A 78 -14.44 11.43 -16.79
CA VAL A 78 -15.60 11.99 -16.10
C VAL A 78 -16.00 13.27 -16.81
N LYS A 79 -17.19 13.30 -17.39
CA LYS A 79 -17.72 14.52 -18.02
C LYS A 79 -17.85 15.64 -17.01
N TYR A 80 -17.54 16.87 -17.43
CA TYR A 80 -17.87 18.02 -16.61
C TYR A 80 -19.38 18.15 -16.45
N PRO A 81 -19.88 18.38 -15.25
CA PRO A 81 -21.27 18.79 -15.06
C PRO A 81 -21.47 20.20 -15.62
N ASN A 82 -22.69 20.59 -15.90
CA ASN A 82 -23.00 21.98 -16.18
C ASN A 82 -22.89 22.84 -14.91
N ASP A 83 -22.46 24.10 -15.05
CA ASP A 83 -22.66 25.09 -13.98
C ASP A 83 -24.17 25.36 -13.84
N PRO A 84 -24.74 25.28 -12.63
CA PRO A 84 -26.19 25.43 -12.42
C PRO A 84 -26.68 26.86 -12.67
N THR A 85 -25.78 27.85 -12.69
CA THR A 85 -26.11 29.28 -12.78
C THR A 85 -25.61 29.94 -14.06
N ASP A 86 -24.61 29.35 -14.73
CA ASP A 86 -24.00 29.93 -15.92
C ASP A 86 -23.88 28.90 -17.04
N PRO A 87 -24.76 28.98 -18.07
CA PRO A 87 -24.74 27.99 -19.16
C PRO A 87 -23.48 28.08 -20.05
N THR A 88 -22.63 29.07 -19.85
CA THR A 88 -21.37 29.24 -20.59
C THR A 88 -20.18 28.53 -19.94
N LYS A 89 -20.36 27.97 -18.71
CA LYS A 89 -19.29 27.40 -17.91
C LYS A 89 -19.56 25.94 -17.55
N PRO A 90 -18.49 25.14 -17.35
CA PRO A 90 -18.62 23.85 -16.71
C PRO A 90 -18.76 24.01 -15.20
N GLY A 91 -19.46 23.12 -14.56
CA GLY A 91 -19.35 22.87 -13.13
C GLY A 91 -18.11 22.05 -12.81
N LYS A 92 -17.79 21.90 -11.53
CA LYS A 92 -16.61 21.17 -11.06
C LYS A 92 -16.89 19.67 -11.02
N PRO A 93 -16.11 18.85 -11.77
CA PRO A 93 -16.21 17.41 -11.70
C PRO A 93 -15.58 16.89 -10.40
N VAL A 94 -16.07 15.75 -9.92
CA VAL A 94 -15.47 15.04 -8.79
C VAL A 94 -14.30 14.21 -9.30
N VAL A 95 -13.15 14.32 -8.62
CA VAL A 95 -11.93 13.53 -8.94
C VAL A 95 -12.18 12.07 -8.61
N PRO A 96 -12.02 11.14 -9.56
CA PRO A 96 -12.19 9.71 -9.29
C PRO A 96 -11.23 9.20 -8.22
N ASP A 97 -11.71 8.29 -7.37
CA ASP A 97 -10.85 7.50 -6.51
C ASP A 97 -10.37 6.26 -7.27
N VAL A 98 -9.05 6.11 -7.38
CA VAL A 98 -8.42 4.95 -7.99
C VAL A 98 -7.58 4.25 -6.93
N PRO A 99 -8.02 3.06 -6.46
CA PRO A 99 -7.35 2.36 -5.38
C PRO A 99 -5.85 2.14 -5.65
N GLY A 100 -5.02 2.46 -4.67
CA GLY A 100 -3.56 2.33 -4.76
C GLY A 100 -2.85 3.51 -5.45
N TYR A 101 -3.57 4.53 -5.90
CA TYR A 101 -3.01 5.70 -6.56
C TYR A 101 -3.43 7.00 -5.89
N LYS A 102 -2.57 8.00 -6.03
CA LYS A 102 -2.87 9.38 -5.61
C LYS A 102 -2.97 10.28 -6.84
N PRO A 103 -4.07 11.06 -7.00
CA PRO A 103 -4.26 11.93 -8.15
C PRO A 103 -3.53 13.28 -8.01
N TYR A 104 -3.03 13.79 -9.12
CA TYR A 104 -2.35 15.07 -9.25
C TYR A 104 -2.84 15.82 -10.49
N LEU A 105 -2.88 17.14 -10.41
CA LEU A 105 -2.91 17.97 -11.60
C LEU A 105 -1.58 17.85 -12.36
N PRO A 106 -1.56 18.04 -13.69
CA PRO A 106 -0.32 18.14 -14.43
C PRO A 106 0.57 19.28 -13.91
N ASP A 107 1.89 19.09 -13.96
CA ASP A 107 2.83 20.18 -13.70
C ASP A 107 2.70 21.25 -14.81
N PRO A 108 2.53 22.53 -14.47
CA PRO A 108 2.39 23.60 -15.46
C PRO A 108 3.59 23.75 -16.41
N LYS A 109 4.78 23.29 -15.99
CA LYS A 109 6.02 23.36 -16.80
C LYS A 109 6.22 22.11 -17.65
N ASP A 110 5.72 20.98 -17.18
CA ASP A 110 5.79 19.69 -17.88
C ASP A 110 4.47 18.91 -17.64
N PRO A 111 3.48 19.08 -18.54
CA PRO A 111 2.17 18.45 -18.37
C PRO A 111 2.17 16.91 -18.39
N SER A 112 3.31 16.28 -18.67
CA SER A 112 3.48 14.82 -18.57
C SER A 112 3.79 14.35 -17.14
N LYS A 113 4.10 15.27 -16.23
CA LYS A 113 4.50 14.99 -14.84
C LYS A 113 3.44 15.40 -13.83
N PRO A 114 3.40 14.75 -12.66
CA PRO A 114 2.53 15.14 -11.57
C PRO A 114 2.98 16.50 -10.99
N GLY A 115 2.02 17.41 -10.83
CA GLY A 115 2.18 18.72 -10.19
C GLY A 115 1.54 18.78 -8.81
N GLN A 116 0.49 19.60 -8.66
CA GLN A 116 -0.22 19.75 -7.40
C GLN A 116 -1.12 18.53 -7.10
N PRO A 117 -1.06 17.96 -5.89
CA PRO A 117 -1.97 16.88 -5.50
C PRO A 117 -3.42 17.40 -5.43
N VAL A 118 -4.36 16.52 -5.80
CA VAL A 118 -5.79 16.73 -5.62
C VAL A 118 -6.37 15.60 -4.78
N GLU A 119 -7.52 15.85 -4.17
CA GLU A 119 -8.14 14.86 -3.26
C GLU A 119 -9.17 14.01 -4.03
N PRO A 120 -9.05 12.67 -3.99
CA PRO A 120 -10.06 11.79 -4.57
C PRO A 120 -11.41 11.98 -3.87
N GLY A 121 -12.50 11.89 -4.62
CA GLY A 121 -13.85 12.11 -4.11
C GLY A 121 -14.21 13.58 -3.84
N LYS A 122 -13.32 14.52 -4.13
CA LYS A 122 -13.55 15.96 -4.01
C LYS A 122 -13.68 16.61 -5.40
N GLU A 123 -14.31 17.79 -5.41
CA GLU A 123 -14.38 18.58 -6.63
C GLU A 123 -13.01 19.07 -7.07
N LEU A 124 -12.79 19.10 -8.39
CA LEU A 124 -11.59 19.66 -8.99
C LEU A 124 -11.45 21.15 -8.59
N PRO A 125 -10.29 21.60 -8.05
CA PRO A 125 -10.15 22.96 -7.55
C PRO A 125 -10.24 24.01 -8.65
N ASN A 126 -9.68 23.74 -9.82
CA ASN A 126 -9.63 24.64 -10.96
C ASN A 126 -10.21 23.98 -12.21
N LEU A 127 -10.93 24.77 -13.00
CA LEU A 127 -11.50 24.37 -14.28
C LEU A 127 -10.64 24.91 -15.44
N PRO A 128 -10.65 24.29 -16.62
CA PRO A 128 -9.96 24.80 -17.79
C PRO A 128 -10.57 26.14 -18.23
N THR A 129 -9.76 26.99 -18.86
CA THR A 129 -10.20 28.28 -19.39
C THR A 129 -11.25 28.10 -20.50
N ASN A 130 -11.05 27.07 -21.35
CA ASN A 130 -12.04 26.69 -22.35
C ASN A 130 -12.87 25.53 -21.83
N PRO A 131 -14.21 25.68 -21.71
CA PRO A 131 -15.09 24.64 -21.17
C PRO A 131 -15.10 23.31 -21.93
N GLY A 132 -14.69 23.33 -23.19
CA GLY A 132 -14.62 22.14 -24.04
C GLY A 132 -13.32 21.36 -23.93
N ASP A 133 -12.30 21.87 -23.23
CA ASP A 133 -11.02 21.21 -23.12
C ASP A 133 -11.04 20.12 -22.04
N ASP A 134 -10.42 18.99 -22.36
CA ASP A 134 -10.17 17.92 -21.38
C ASP A 134 -9.09 18.32 -20.38
N THR A 135 -9.30 17.95 -19.12
CA THR A 135 -8.29 18.11 -18.06
C THR A 135 -7.70 16.74 -17.69
N PRO A 136 -6.45 16.44 -18.00
CA PRO A 136 -5.81 15.23 -17.54
C PRO A 136 -5.58 15.28 -16.01
N ILE A 137 -5.75 14.14 -15.33
CA ILE A 137 -5.34 13.92 -13.95
C ILE A 137 -4.34 12.78 -13.95
N ILE A 138 -3.16 13.01 -13.37
CA ILE A 138 -2.06 12.06 -13.31
C ILE A 138 -2.14 11.29 -11.99
N TYR A 139 -2.24 9.97 -12.09
CA TYR A 139 -2.33 9.07 -10.95
C TYR A 139 -0.97 8.42 -10.68
N VAL A 140 -0.41 8.69 -9.50
CA VAL A 140 0.89 8.20 -9.04
C VAL A 140 0.67 7.05 -8.07
N PRO A 141 1.35 5.88 -8.22
CA PRO A 141 1.26 4.80 -7.28
C PRO A 141 1.62 5.24 -5.85
N ILE A 142 0.80 4.84 -4.88
CA ILE A 142 1.10 5.06 -3.46
C ILE A 142 2.17 4.06 -3.04
N VAL A 143 3.31 4.55 -2.58
CA VAL A 143 4.41 3.74 -2.06
C VAL A 143 4.64 4.06 -0.60
N ASN A 144 4.51 3.05 0.26
CA ASN A 144 4.68 3.18 1.70
C ASN A 144 5.96 2.48 2.17
N ASP A 145 6.64 3.08 3.15
CA ASP A 145 7.70 2.41 3.87
C ASP A 145 7.09 1.33 4.79
N VAL A 146 7.67 0.13 4.73
CA VAL A 146 7.23 -1.00 5.54
C VAL A 146 8.41 -1.60 6.29
N LYS A 147 8.14 -2.18 7.46
CA LYS A 147 9.12 -2.84 8.31
C LYS A 147 8.61 -4.22 8.71
N LYS A 148 9.52 -5.19 8.77
CA LYS A 148 9.22 -6.53 9.25
C LYS A 148 10.27 -6.96 10.26
N PRO A 149 9.96 -6.98 11.57
CA PRO A 149 10.86 -7.47 12.60
C PRO A 149 11.11 -8.97 12.43
N THR A 150 12.29 -9.41 12.85
CA THR A 150 12.69 -10.81 12.75
C THR A 150 13.16 -11.34 14.09
N LYS A 151 13.22 -12.67 14.23
CA LYS A 151 13.62 -13.30 15.48
C LYS A 151 14.24 -14.68 15.22
N GLN A 152 15.36 -14.97 15.90
CA GLN A 152 15.85 -16.33 16.11
C GLN A 152 15.64 -16.72 17.57
N THR A 153 15.10 -17.89 17.83
CA THR A 153 14.98 -18.46 19.18
C THR A 153 15.74 -19.78 19.24
N VAL A 154 16.74 -19.89 20.12
CA VAL A 154 17.35 -21.16 20.49
C VAL A 154 16.68 -21.64 21.79
N LYS A 155 15.95 -22.73 21.67
CA LYS A 155 15.28 -23.40 22.80
C LYS A 155 16.17 -24.46 23.40
N PHE A 156 16.16 -24.58 24.73
CA PHE A 156 16.84 -25.63 25.47
C PHE A 156 15.83 -26.48 26.20
N GLU A 157 15.99 -27.80 26.18
CA GLU A 157 15.05 -28.72 26.84
C GLU A 157 15.75 -29.98 27.38
N GLY A 158 15.12 -30.71 28.29
CA GLY A 158 15.54 -32.04 28.70
C GLY A 158 16.43 -32.13 29.93
N ALA A 159 16.86 -30.99 30.54
CA ALA A 159 17.67 -31.02 31.77
C ALA A 159 16.87 -30.74 33.07
N GLY A 160 15.55 -30.85 33.03
CA GLY A 160 14.67 -30.55 34.17
C GLY A 160 14.86 -29.12 34.67
N ASP A 161 14.95 -28.93 35.98
CA ASP A 161 15.14 -27.62 36.60
C ASP A 161 16.46 -26.91 36.26
N LYS A 162 17.39 -27.64 35.62
CA LYS A 162 18.68 -27.11 35.16
C LYS A 162 18.65 -26.66 33.69
N THR A 163 17.51 -26.81 33.01
CA THR A 163 17.37 -26.40 31.62
C THR A 163 17.56 -24.91 31.51
N PRO A 164 18.49 -24.42 30.65
CA PRO A 164 18.66 -22.98 30.43
C PRO A 164 17.40 -22.35 29.84
N GLY A 165 17.19 -21.06 30.10
CA GLY A 165 16.17 -20.28 29.41
C GLY A 165 16.49 -20.11 27.93
N ASP A 166 15.46 -19.88 27.13
CA ASP A 166 15.60 -19.65 25.68
C ASP A 166 16.54 -18.46 25.41
N ASN A 167 17.39 -18.61 24.38
CA ASN A 167 18.17 -17.50 23.84
C ASN A 167 17.43 -16.89 22.66
N VAL A 168 17.11 -15.60 22.77
CA VAL A 168 16.37 -14.85 21.73
C VAL A 168 17.29 -13.78 21.15
N GLN A 169 17.34 -13.74 19.81
CA GLN A 169 17.99 -12.69 19.04
C GLN A 169 16.91 -12.06 18.12
N ASP A 170 16.66 -10.75 18.28
CA ASP A 170 15.59 -10.00 17.59
C ASP A 170 16.04 -8.60 17.18
N ASP A 171 17.35 -8.40 17.05
CA ASP A 171 18.00 -7.12 16.77
C ASP A 171 17.98 -6.71 15.29
N PHE A 172 17.37 -7.51 14.40
CA PHE A 172 17.27 -7.21 12.99
C PHE A 172 15.82 -7.01 12.53
N THR A 173 15.62 -6.03 11.63
CA THR A 173 14.32 -5.72 11.03
C THR A 173 14.49 -5.45 9.54
N PHE A 174 13.80 -6.20 8.69
CA PHE A 174 13.72 -5.90 7.27
C PHE A 174 12.99 -4.58 7.05
N THR A 175 13.54 -3.77 6.14
CA THR A 175 12.90 -2.55 5.65
C THR A 175 12.60 -2.68 4.17
N GLY A 176 11.52 -2.07 3.70
CA GLY A 176 11.12 -2.17 2.31
C GLY A 176 10.12 -1.09 1.90
N LYS A 177 9.72 -1.13 0.65
CA LYS A 177 8.70 -0.26 0.07
C LYS A 177 7.57 -1.09 -0.52
N GLU A 178 6.37 -0.87 -0.02
CA GLU A 178 5.14 -1.48 -0.52
C GLU A 178 4.48 -0.56 -1.54
N ASN A 179 4.30 -1.04 -2.75
CA ASN A 179 3.52 -0.36 -3.79
C ASN A 179 2.05 -0.81 -3.67
N LYS A 180 1.17 0.13 -3.31
CA LYS A 180 -0.26 -0.15 -3.10
C LYS A 180 -1.03 -0.46 -4.38
N ALA A 181 -0.55 0.00 -5.53
CA ALA A 181 -1.17 -0.27 -6.83
C ALA A 181 -0.96 -1.71 -7.29
N SER A 182 0.25 -2.24 -7.12
CA SER A 182 0.59 -3.62 -7.50
C SER A 182 0.44 -4.63 -6.36
N GLY A 183 0.34 -4.16 -5.11
CA GLY A 183 0.36 -5.02 -3.91
C GLY A 183 1.71 -5.67 -3.63
N THR A 184 2.78 -5.24 -4.30
CA THR A 184 4.12 -5.81 -4.16
C THR A 184 4.97 -5.04 -3.17
N THR A 185 5.83 -5.75 -2.44
CA THR A 185 6.84 -5.14 -1.56
C THR A 185 8.23 -5.42 -2.09
N THR A 186 9.03 -4.37 -2.23
CA THR A 186 10.46 -4.49 -2.52
C THR A 186 11.24 -4.30 -1.22
N TRP A 187 11.91 -5.36 -0.78
CA TRP A 187 12.74 -5.36 0.43
C TRP A 187 14.17 -4.91 0.11
N THR A 188 14.78 -4.16 1.04
CA THR A 188 16.18 -3.69 0.92
C THR A 188 17.13 -4.88 1.00
N GLU A 189 16.92 -5.75 2.01
CA GLU A 189 17.64 -7.01 2.18
C GLU A 189 16.70 -8.17 1.90
N LYS A 190 17.25 -9.22 1.29
CA LYS A 190 16.49 -10.45 0.97
C LYS A 190 16.57 -11.50 2.06
N SER A 191 17.61 -11.44 2.90
CA SER A 191 17.83 -12.37 4.00
C SER A 191 18.73 -11.75 5.06
N HIS A 192 18.64 -12.29 6.28
CA HIS A 192 19.55 -12.02 7.39
C HIS A 192 19.91 -13.33 8.08
N THR A 193 21.19 -13.50 8.47
CA THR A 193 21.65 -14.68 9.19
C THR A 193 22.09 -14.29 10.58
N TYR A 194 21.41 -14.84 11.58
CA TYR A 194 21.73 -14.64 12.99
C TYR A 194 23.02 -15.35 13.39
N GLY A 195 23.61 -14.87 14.49
CA GLY A 195 24.76 -15.52 15.09
C GLY A 195 24.43 -16.90 15.66
N LYS A 196 25.44 -17.76 15.73
CA LYS A 196 25.38 -19.03 16.47
C LYS A 196 25.43 -18.75 17.97
N VAL A 197 24.82 -19.65 18.74
CA VAL A 197 24.79 -19.66 20.20
C VAL A 197 25.55 -20.87 20.69
N SER A 198 26.54 -20.67 21.56
CA SER A 198 27.25 -21.77 22.22
C SER A 198 26.31 -22.47 23.20
N VAL A 199 26.29 -23.79 23.15
CA VAL A 199 25.49 -24.62 24.04
C VAL A 199 26.18 -24.76 25.40
N PRO A 200 25.56 -24.39 26.53
CA PRO A 200 26.20 -24.50 27.85
C PRO A 200 26.34 -25.95 28.32
N VAL A 201 27.41 -26.23 29.06
CA VAL A 201 27.59 -27.52 29.75
C VAL A 201 26.69 -27.54 30.99
N ILE A 202 25.83 -28.57 31.09
CA ILE A 202 24.91 -28.74 32.24
C ILE A 202 25.35 -29.95 33.05
N PRO A 203 25.67 -29.77 34.35
CA PRO A 203 26.14 -30.88 35.18
C PRO A 203 25.19 -32.08 35.24
N GLY A 204 25.68 -33.24 34.80
CA GLY A 204 24.97 -34.50 34.76
C GLY A 204 24.19 -34.77 33.48
N TYR A 205 24.29 -33.87 32.48
CA TYR A 205 23.63 -33.99 31.19
C TYR A 205 24.60 -33.77 30.04
N TYR A 206 24.33 -34.31 28.88
CA TYR A 206 24.96 -33.99 27.59
C TYR A 206 23.95 -33.45 26.60
N ALA A 207 24.38 -32.57 25.74
CA ALA A 207 23.56 -31.97 24.69
C ALA A 207 23.67 -32.72 23.38
N ASP A 208 22.66 -32.65 22.53
CA ASP A 208 22.65 -33.26 21.19
C ASP A 208 23.54 -32.48 20.20
N LYS A 209 23.94 -31.27 20.53
CA LYS A 209 24.83 -30.41 19.72
C LYS A 209 25.63 -29.44 20.61
N THR A 210 26.74 -28.92 20.07
CA THR A 210 27.64 -27.99 20.80
C THR A 210 27.37 -26.52 20.47
N GLU A 211 26.73 -26.27 19.34
CA GLU A 211 26.29 -24.95 18.89
C GLU A 211 24.88 -25.05 18.32
N ALA A 212 24.09 -23.99 18.46
CA ALA A 212 22.75 -23.89 17.91
C ALA A 212 22.51 -22.48 17.30
N GLY A 213 21.41 -22.30 16.60
CA GLY A 213 21.13 -21.04 15.92
C GLY A 213 21.90 -20.91 14.60
N GLY A 214 22.37 -19.71 14.29
CA GLY A 214 22.97 -19.40 12.98
C GLY A 214 21.96 -19.55 11.83
N LYS A 215 20.68 -19.36 12.10
CA LYS A 215 19.60 -19.51 11.12
C LYS A 215 19.49 -18.28 10.25
N THR A 216 19.14 -18.51 8.99
CA THR A 216 18.81 -17.46 8.04
C THR A 216 17.30 -17.23 8.02
N VAL A 217 16.89 -15.97 8.14
CA VAL A 217 15.51 -15.51 8.02
C VAL A 217 15.33 -14.70 6.75
N THR A 218 14.10 -14.64 6.24
CA THR A 218 13.72 -13.85 5.07
C THR A 218 12.46 -13.04 5.39
N PRO A 219 12.10 -12.05 4.57
CA PRO A 219 10.84 -11.33 4.77
C PRO A 219 9.60 -12.24 4.78
N GLU A 220 9.62 -13.35 4.04
CA GLU A 220 8.55 -14.33 3.99
C GLU A 220 8.55 -15.25 5.23
N ASN A 221 9.75 -15.54 5.75
CA ASN A 221 9.97 -16.38 6.93
C ASN A 221 10.81 -15.61 7.96
N PRO A 222 10.23 -14.66 8.69
CA PRO A 222 10.97 -13.74 9.56
C PRO A 222 11.38 -14.35 10.91
N GLU A 223 10.91 -15.54 11.23
CA GLU A 223 11.21 -16.21 12.49
C GLU A 223 11.87 -17.57 12.26
N ALA A 224 12.85 -17.90 13.08
CA ALA A 224 13.52 -19.18 13.07
C ALA A 224 13.70 -19.72 14.49
N THR A 225 13.55 -21.03 14.66
CA THR A 225 13.75 -21.71 15.93
C THR A 225 14.75 -22.85 15.73
N ASP A 226 15.66 -23.01 16.69
CA ASP A 226 16.53 -24.16 16.82
C ASP A 226 16.39 -24.74 18.25
N THR A 227 16.38 -26.06 18.39
CA THR A 227 16.20 -26.70 19.69
C THR A 227 17.43 -27.51 20.04
N VAL A 228 17.90 -27.36 21.26
CA VAL A 228 18.98 -28.15 21.91
C VAL A 228 18.34 -29.08 22.93
N THR A 229 18.57 -30.36 22.79
CA THR A 229 18.01 -31.37 23.70
C THR A 229 19.11 -31.95 24.57
N TYR A 230 18.95 -31.83 25.88
CA TYR A 230 19.82 -32.45 26.86
C TYR A 230 19.27 -33.82 27.28
N LYS A 231 20.21 -34.76 27.49
CA LYS A 231 19.93 -36.10 28.01
C LYS A 231 20.86 -36.38 29.20
N PRO A 232 20.39 -37.13 30.20
CA PRO A 232 21.23 -37.48 31.35
C PRO A 232 22.46 -38.29 30.91
N LEU A 233 23.61 -37.99 31.50
CA LEU A 233 24.82 -38.80 31.34
C LEU A 233 24.61 -40.17 32.02
N GLY A 234 25.22 -41.19 31.43
CA GLY A 234 25.24 -42.54 31.98
C GLY A 234 26.20 -42.73 33.14
N ASN A 235 26.38 -43.98 33.56
CA ASN A 235 27.26 -44.38 34.64
C ASN A 235 28.28 -45.42 34.13
N LEU A 236 29.44 -45.42 34.76
CA LEU A 236 30.36 -46.56 34.76
C LEU A 236 29.85 -47.61 35.76
N VAL A 237 29.56 -48.80 35.29
CA VAL A 237 28.99 -49.90 36.10
C VAL A 237 30.02 -50.97 36.20
N PRO A 238 30.74 -51.13 37.35
CA PRO A 238 31.66 -52.22 37.59
C PRO A 238 30.93 -53.58 37.56
N LYS A 239 31.52 -54.59 36.90
CA LYS A 239 30.96 -55.96 36.82
C LYS A 239 32.08 -56.97 36.98
N PRO A 240 31.86 -58.09 37.70
CA PRO A 240 32.78 -59.21 37.72
C PRO A 240 32.87 -59.91 36.37
N GLU A 241 34.02 -60.55 36.07
CA GLU A 241 34.16 -61.34 34.87
C GLU A 241 33.15 -62.53 34.85
N LYS A 242 33.01 -63.18 36.02
CA LYS A 242 32.03 -64.24 36.20
C LYS A 242 30.72 -63.63 36.75
N PRO A 243 29.59 -63.82 36.07
CA PRO A 243 28.30 -63.35 36.61
C PRO A 243 28.01 -63.93 38.01
N ASN A 244 27.55 -63.05 38.92
CA ASN A 244 27.27 -63.42 40.30
C ASN A 244 28.44 -63.95 41.13
N ASP A 245 29.68 -63.52 40.87
CA ASP A 245 30.83 -63.86 41.71
C ASP A 245 30.57 -63.40 43.15
N PRO A 246 30.51 -64.33 44.18
CA PRO A 246 30.23 -63.94 45.51
C PRO A 246 31.37 -63.15 46.20
N ASN A 247 32.57 -63.19 45.64
CA ASN A 247 33.73 -62.46 46.15
C ASN A 247 33.85 -61.06 45.54
N PHE A 248 33.05 -60.72 44.52
CA PHE A 248 33.07 -59.38 43.95
C PHE A 248 32.39 -58.42 44.90
N PRO A 249 33.10 -57.37 45.38
CA PRO A 249 32.50 -56.44 46.32
C PRO A 249 31.38 -55.63 45.68
N SER A 250 30.39 -55.22 46.50
CA SER A 250 29.34 -54.30 46.05
C SER A 250 29.98 -52.95 45.77
N THR A 251 30.24 -52.68 44.49
CA THR A 251 30.87 -51.46 44.04
C THR A 251 29.78 -50.52 43.44
N PRO A 252 29.66 -49.28 43.95
CA PRO A 252 28.69 -48.37 43.45
C PRO A 252 28.98 -47.95 42.01
N GLU A 253 27.93 -47.62 41.26
CA GLU A 253 28.05 -47.01 39.94
C GLU A 253 28.70 -45.61 40.08
N VAL A 254 29.59 -45.27 39.14
CA VAL A 254 30.24 -43.98 39.07
C VAL A 254 29.63 -43.15 37.93
N LYS A 255 28.99 -42.05 38.23
CA LYS A 255 28.43 -41.16 37.20
C LYS A 255 29.54 -40.60 36.33
N TYR A 256 29.30 -40.56 35.00
CA TYR A 256 30.17 -39.84 34.11
C TYR A 256 30.17 -38.35 34.46
N PRO A 257 31.35 -37.71 34.62
CA PRO A 257 31.44 -36.26 34.68
C PRO A 257 31.12 -35.64 33.30
N ASN A 258 30.85 -34.37 33.25
CA ASN A 258 30.79 -33.65 31.99
C ASN A 258 32.22 -33.42 31.45
N ASP A 259 32.35 -33.38 30.11
CA ASP A 259 33.50 -32.73 29.48
C ASP A 259 33.35 -31.22 29.67
N PRO A 260 34.33 -30.49 30.24
CA PRO A 260 34.21 -29.06 30.53
C PRO A 260 34.20 -28.17 29.26
N THR A 261 34.62 -28.73 28.12
CA THR A 261 34.78 -27.99 26.86
C THR A 261 33.81 -28.43 25.77
N ASP A 262 33.18 -29.60 25.94
CA ASP A 262 32.25 -30.16 24.96
C ASP A 262 30.93 -30.59 25.64
N PRO A 263 29.86 -29.77 25.54
CA PRO A 263 28.58 -30.10 26.14
C PRO A 263 27.94 -31.40 25.57
N GLY A 264 28.39 -31.85 24.41
CA GLY A 264 27.87 -33.07 23.76
C GLY A 264 28.53 -34.36 24.23
N LYS A 265 29.54 -34.31 25.11
CA LYS A 265 30.31 -35.49 25.50
C LYS A 265 30.42 -35.68 27.01
N PRO A 266 30.53 -36.90 27.49
CA PRO A 266 30.94 -37.21 28.82
C PRO A 266 32.46 -36.98 28.98
N GLY A 267 32.88 -36.53 30.16
CA GLY A 267 34.24 -36.57 30.60
C GLY A 267 34.65 -38.01 31.02
N LYS A 268 35.93 -38.18 31.33
CA LYS A 268 36.47 -39.51 31.78
C LYS A 268 36.12 -39.75 33.25
N PRO A 269 35.40 -40.83 33.58
CA PRO A 269 35.15 -41.17 34.98
C PRO A 269 36.43 -41.75 35.62
N VAL A 270 36.52 -41.57 36.94
CA VAL A 270 37.55 -42.29 37.72
C VAL A 270 37.06 -43.72 37.92
N VAL A 271 37.90 -44.69 37.53
CA VAL A 271 37.61 -46.12 37.74
C VAL A 271 37.78 -46.42 39.21
N PRO A 272 36.76 -46.97 39.91
CA PRO A 272 36.86 -47.30 41.32
C PRO A 272 37.83 -48.48 41.50
N ASP A 273 38.61 -48.41 42.60
CA ASP A 273 39.38 -49.57 43.06
C ASP A 273 38.42 -50.64 43.60
N VAL A 274 38.63 -51.93 43.16
CA VAL A 274 37.78 -53.08 43.48
C VAL A 274 38.60 -54.15 44.18
#